data_34d7ef97168c6e48d7d37d66bcdae413
#
_entry.id   34d7ef97168c6e48d7d37d66bcdae413
#
_cell.length_a   1.000
_cell.length_b   1.000
_cell.length_c   1.000
_cell.angle_alpha   90.00
_cell.angle_beta   90.00
_cell.angle_gamma   90.00
#
_symmetry.space_group_name_H-M   'P 1'
#
loop_
_entity.id
_entity.type
_entity.pdbx_description
1 polymer ?
#
loop_
_entity_poly.entity_id
_entity_poly.type
_entity_poly.pdbx_seq_one_letter_code
_entity_poly.pdbx_strand_id
1 'polypeptide(L)'
;MVYYGFYNDMRRSLNQDTITSGDAVYLSFQPHFRIYNEESKPVKTPSYKVLIGWQRIIKTDDDNFLTAAIESGHFSNGQAGSAFSTEFDDNSEESIAIYDSITDDTDLAALLNRSTGNFSTNLTRFSFNYRLNTFNENNIPQKIHSLTATYQLYHNKFMGLIDFGGYNPQDIDIYGRHKFELGYEFTSHLKKMRFTLSQQFDYTIGSHPSSVPYRSVTTGILYPWDNDLGFFTKFSFGRDNYNYRFVDNFPRFTVGVTWDWFTPFVIKPKKLQLDPNQLENKNQG
;
A
#
# COMPACT_ATOMS: atom_id res chain seq x y z
N MET A 1 -7.52 -4.15 0.21
CA MET A 1 -7.32 -3.13 1.26
C MET A 1 -8.68 -2.55 1.61
N VAL A 2 -9.00 -2.45 2.90
CA VAL A 2 -10.27 -1.89 3.41
C VAL A 2 -9.93 -0.71 4.31
N TYR A 3 -10.68 0.39 4.17
CA TYR A 3 -10.56 1.57 5.01
C TYR A 3 -11.86 1.82 5.76
N TYR A 4 -11.75 2.15 7.06
CA TYR A 4 -12.85 2.65 7.87
C TYR A 4 -12.51 4.06 8.34
N GLY A 5 -13.28 5.05 7.89
CA GLY A 5 -13.05 6.46 8.24
C GLY A 5 -13.74 6.83 9.54
N PHE A 6 -12.97 7.33 10.50
CA PHE A 6 -13.51 7.93 11.74
C PHE A 6 -13.87 9.39 11.52
N TYR A 7 -13.09 10.09 10.71
CA TYR A 7 -13.28 11.48 10.34
C TYR A 7 -12.84 11.70 8.89
N ASN A 8 -13.57 12.50 8.12
CA ASN A 8 -13.18 12.81 6.75
C ASN A 8 -13.86 14.09 6.25
N ASP A 9 -13.12 15.17 6.13
CA ASP A 9 -13.55 16.42 5.49
C ASP A 9 -12.87 16.68 4.12
N MET A 10 -12.05 15.73 3.65
CA MET A 10 -11.34 15.85 2.37
C MET A 10 -12.30 16.07 1.19
N ARG A 11 -13.47 15.43 1.19
CA ARG A 11 -14.50 15.63 0.15
C ARG A 11 -15.00 17.06 0.11
N ARG A 12 -15.08 17.72 1.26
CA ARG A 12 -15.50 19.11 1.36
C ARG A 12 -14.45 20.02 0.72
N SER A 13 -13.17 19.79 0.98
CA SER A 13 -12.09 20.55 0.38
C SER A 13 -11.99 20.36 -1.13
N LEU A 14 -12.29 19.16 -1.64
CA LEU A 14 -12.30 18.87 -3.06
C LEU A 14 -13.46 19.52 -3.82
N ASN A 15 -14.59 19.75 -3.14
CA ASN A 15 -15.82 20.25 -3.75
C ASN A 15 -16.02 21.77 -3.58
N GLN A 16 -15.22 22.44 -2.79
CA GLN A 16 -15.35 23.87 -2.51
C GLN A 16 -14.04 24.60 -2.88
N ASP A 17 -14.14 25.57 -3.76
CA ASP A 17 -12.97 26.32 -4.26
C ASP A 17 -12.29 27.14 -3.15
N THR A 18 -13.05 27.54 -2.13
CA THR A 18 -12.57 28.34 -0.99
C THR A 18 -11.82 27.54 0.07
N ILE A 19 -11.91 26.20 0.04
CA ILE A 19 -11.26 25.32 1.01
C ILE A 19 -10.05 24.69 0.35
N THR A 20 -8.85 25.00 0.86
CA THR A 20 -7.58 24.57 0.29
C THR A 20 -7.00 23.31 0.90
N SER A 21 -7.55 22.82 2.00
CA SER A 21 -7.07 21.59 2.67
C SER A 21 -8.19 20.84 3.37
N GLY A 22 -8.00 19.54 3.56
CA GLY A 22 -8.91 18.68 4.32
C GLY A 22 -8.16 17.52 4.95
N ASP A 23 -8.72 16.99 6.02
CA ASP A 23 -8.14 15.92 6.82
C ASP A 23 -9.00 14.66 6.81
N ALA A 24 -8.37 13.53 7.02
CA ALA A 24 -9.04 12.27 7.32
C ALA A 24 -8.29 11.49 8.40
N VAL A 25 -9.05 10.84 9.28
CA VAL A 25 -8.54 9.85 10.25
C VAL A 25 -9.23 8.53 9.95
N TYR A 26 -8.46 7.48 9.84
CA TYR A 26 -8.96 6.17 9.39
C TYR A 26 -8.23 4.99 10.00
N LEU A 27 -8.89 3.85 9.98
CA LEU A 27 -8.31 2.53 10.16
C LEU A 27 -8.15 1.87 8.78
N SER A 28 -6.98 1.32 8.50
CA SER A 28 -6.78 0.50 7.31
C SER A 28 -6.52 -0.96 7.70
N PHE A 29 -7.17 -1.87 6.99
CA PHE A 29 -6.93 -3.31 7.07
C PHE A 29 -6.46 -3.83 5.70
N GLN A 30 -5.28 -4.43 5.68
CA GLN A 30 -4.60 -4.85 4.47
C GLN A 30 -4.25 -6.33 4.55
N PRO A 31 -5.22 -7.23 4.34
CA PRO A 31 -4.95 -8.66 4.26
C PRO A 31 -4.24 -8.97 2.93
N HIS A 32 -3.30 -9.89 2.99
CA HIS A 32 -2.60 -10.39 1.81
C HIS A 32 -2.39 -11.89 1.95
N PHE A 33 -2.86 -12.67 0.99
CA PHE A 33 -2.70 -14.11 0.94
C PHE A 33 -2.45 -14.57 -0.50
N ARG A 34 -1.86 -15.74 -0.64
CA ARG A 34 -1.65 -16.41 -1.92
C ARG A 34 -2.20 -17.83 -1.86
N ILE A 35 -2.74 -18.25 -2.98
CA ILE A 35 -3.18 -19.61 -3.20
C ILE A 35 -2.24 -20.21 -4.24
N TYR A 36 -1.66 -21.36 -3.92
CA TYR A 36 -0.79 -22.11 -4.81
C TYR A 36 -1.54 -23.33 -5.35
N ASN A 37 -1.14 -23.81 -6.53
CA ASN A 37 -1.65 -25.05 -7.08
C ASN A 37 -0.91 -26.23 -6.44
N GLU A 38 -1.27 -26.54 -5.20
CA GLU A 38 -0.71 -27.62 -4.41
C GLU A 38 -1.85 -28.53 -3.91
N GLU A 39 -1.61 -29.83 -3.80
CA GLU A 39 -2.62 -30.80 -3.37
C GLU A 39 -3.04 -30.61 -1.90
N SER A 40 -2.12 -30.13 -1.06
CA SER A 40 -2.37 -29.89 0.37
C SER A 40 -1.90 -28.51 0.80
N LYS A 41 -2.69 -27.87 1.67
CA LYS A 41 -2.42 -26.53 2.19
C LYS A 41 -2.13 -25.50 1.09
N PRO A 42 -3.01 -25.33 0.09
CA PRO A 42 -2.77 -24.45 -1.05
C PRO A 42 -2.71 -22.96 -0.65
N VAL A 43 -3.39 -22.58 0.42
CA VAL A 43 -3.33 -21.21 0.98
C VAL A 43 -2.09 -21.10 1.85
N LYS A 44 -1.11 -20.36 1.39
CA LYS A 44 0.09 -20.07 2.19
C LYS A 44 -0.20 -18.94 3.16
N THR A 45 0.51 -18.98 4.24
CA THR A 45 0.52 -18.06 5.37
C THR A 45 0.07 -16.66 4.99
N PRO A 46 -1.13 -16.24 5.41
CA PRO A 46 -1.60 -14.88 5.16
C PRO A 46 -0.72 -13.87 5.90
N SER A 47 -0.74 -12.63 5.45
CA SER A 47 -0.19 -11.53 6.23
C SER A 47 -1.20 -10.41 6.35
N TYR A 48 -1.18 -9.72 7.49
CA TYR A 48 -2.15 -8.71 7.86
C TYR A 48 -1.44 -7.45 8.32
N LYS A 49 -1.87 -6.30 7.77
CA LYS A 49 -1.52 -4.99 8.32
C LYS A 49 -2.77 -4.32 8.84
N VAL A 50 -2.72 -3.85 10.06
CA VAL A 50 -3.78 -3.06 10.70
C VAL A 50 -3.15 -1.75 11.14
N LEU A 51 -3.52 -0.64 10.51
CA LEU A 51 -2.92 0.66 10.73
C LEU A 51 -3.99 1.70 11.05
N ILE A 52 -3.70 2.57 12.01
CA ILE A 52 -4.43 3.82 12.21
C ILE A 52 -3.66 4.90 11.48
N GLY A 53 -4.35 5.72 10.72
CA GLY A 53 -3.75 6.77 9.90
C GLY A 53 -4.46 8.11 10.03
N TRP A 54 -3.66 9.16 9.89
CA TRP A 54 -4.12 10.50 9.60
C TRP A 54 -3.56 10.94 8.25
N GLN A 55 -4.39 11.61 7.46
CA GLN A 55 -4.03 12.07 6.13
C GLN A 55 -4.55 13.49 5.96
N ARG A 56 -3.73 14.35 5.36
CA ARG A 56 -4.11 15.69 4.91
C ARG A 56 -3.92 15.83 3.42
N ILE A 57 -4.94 16.35 2.73
CA ILE A 57 -4.87 16.80 1.35
C ILE A 57 -4.77 18.33 1.33
N ILE A 58 -3.92 18.85 0.45
CA ILE A 58 -3.70 20.29 0.25
C ILE A 58 -3.81 20.55 -1.25
N LYS A 59 -4.66 21.49 -1.66
CA LYS A 59 -4.67 22.02 -3.03
C LYS A 59 -3.45 22.91 -3.21
N THR A 60 -2.63 22.62 -4.20
CA THR A 60 -1.45 23.44 -4.53
C THR A 60 -1.77 24.52 -5.56
N ASP A 61 -2.76 24.25 -6.40
CA ASP A 61 -3.42 25.14 -7.35
C ASP A 61 -4.81 24.54 -7.65
N ASP A 62 -5.52 25.06 -8.65
CA ASP A 62 -6.92 24.69 -8.90
C ASP A 62 -7.11 23.20 -9.17
N ASP A 63 -6.11 22.53 -9.74
CA ASP A 63 -6.22 21.18 -10.27
C ASP A 63 -5.30 20.18 -9.60
N ASN A 64 -4.31 20.61 -8.82
CA ASN A 64 -3.26 19.76 -8.29
C ASN A 64 -3.34 19.60 -6.77
N PHE A 65 -2.85 18.47 -6.28
CA PHE A 65 -2.96 18.13 -4.88
C PHE A 65 -1.67 17.55 -4.32
N LEU A 66 -1.33 17.98 -3.11
CA LEU A 66 -0.35 17.33 -2.25
C LEU A 66 -1.12 16.58 -1.15
N THR A 67 -0.79 15.32 -0.96
CA THR A 67 -1.29 14.53 0.17
C THR A 67 -0.12 14.14 1.06
N ALA A 68 -0.25 14.38 2.36
CA ALA A 68 0.66 13.88 3.38
C ALA A 68 -0.10 12.94 4.31
N ALA A 69 0.51 11.81 4.68
CA ALA A 69 -0.10 10.85 5.59
C ALA A 69 0.93 10.29 6.58
N ILE A 70 0.46 10.01 7.79
CA ILE A 70 1.15 9.20 8.79
C ILE A 70 0.24 8.05 9.18
N GLU A 71 0.79 6.84 9.19
CA GLU A 71 0.09 5.63 9.61
C GLU A 71 0.97 4.87 10.58
N SER A 72 0.37 4.30 11.64
CA SER A 72 1.09 3.44 12.57
C SER A 72 0.21 2.26 12.97
N GLY A 73 0.84 1.11 13.21
CA GLY A 73 0.11 -0.08 13.61
C GLY A 73 0.94 -1.35 13.52
N HIS A 74 0.26 -2.47 13.28
CA HIS A 74 0.80 -3.81 13.37
C HIS A 74 0.82 -4.53 12.02
N PHE A 75 1.86 -5.30 11.78
CA PHE A 75 2.02 -6.18 10.62
C PHE A 75 2.54 -7.55 11.07
N SER A 76 1.77 -8.59 10.83
CA SER A 76 2.13 -9.97 11.16
C SER A 76 1.54 -10.97 10.18
N ASN A 77 2.01 -12.21 10.25
CA ASN A 77 1.46 -13.33 9.51
C ASN A 77 0.60 -14.28 10.37
N GLY A 78 0.51 -14.04 11.68
CA GLY A 78 -0.32 -14.81 12.58
C GLY A 78 0.11 -16.28 12.77
N GLN A 79 1.39 -16.58 12.52
CA GLN A 79 1.96 -17.91 12.74
C GLN A 79 2.65 -17.99 14.11
N ALA A 80 2.93 -19.21 14.60
CA ALA A 80 3.51 -19.44 15.91
C ALA A 80 4.82 -20.25 15.87
N GLY A 81 5.24 -20.77 14.71
CA GLY A 81 6.52 -21.48 14.57
C GLY A 81 7.69 -20.52 14.51
N SER A 82 8.86 -20.99 14.89
CA SER A 82 10.11 -20.22 14.71
C SER A 82 10.29 -19.82 13.25
N ALA A 83 10.76 -18.59 13.00
CA ALA A 83 11.01 -18.09 11.65
C ALA A 83 12.15 -18.84 10.94
N PHE A 84 13.12 -19.37 11.69
CA PHE A 84 14.31 -20.04 11.18
C PHE A 84 14.48 -21.49 11.67
N SER A 85 13.37 -22.14 12.03
CA SER A 85 13.31 -23.56 12.30
C SER A 85 11.91 -24.10 12.00
N THR A 86 11.85 -25.33 11.46
CA THR A 86 10.58 -26.07 11.28
C THR A 86 10.22 -26.94 12.47
N GLU A 87 11.11 -27.05 13.47
CA GLU A 87 11.01 -27.98 14.58
C GLU A 87 10.55 -27.31 15.88
N PHE A 88 10.84 -26.01 16.03
CA PHE A 88 10.64 -25.29 17.27
C PHE A 88 9.55 -24.21 17.13
N ASP A 89 8.89 -23.93 18.24
CA ASP A 89 7.96 -22.81 18.35
C ASP A 89 8.74 -21.49 18.47
N ASP A 90 8.08 -20.41 18.08
CA ASP A 90 8.64 -19.06 18.25
C ASP A 90 8.87 -18.77 19.75
N ASN A 91 9.97 -18.06 20.05
CA ASN A 91 10.40 -17.73 21.42
C ASN A 91 10.73 -18.92 22.33
N SER A 92 10.87 -20.16 21.82
CA SER A 92 11.49 -21.25 22.59
C SER A 92 12.99 -20.98 22.78
N GLU A 93 13.62 -21.62 23.79
CA GLU A 93 15.06 -21.49 24.03
C GLU A 93 15.89 -21.91 22.81
N GLU A 94 15.45 -22.98 22.13
CA GLU A 94 16.09 -23.47 20.91
C GLU A 94 15.94 -22.49 19.75
N SER A 95 14.75 -21.89 19.59
CA SER A 95 14.50 -20.87 18.58
C SER A 95 15.39 -19.63 18.80
N ILE A 96 15.50 -19.17 20.03
CA ILE A 96 16.37 -18.04 20.41
C ILE A 96 17.83 -18.39 20.12
N ALA A 97 18.29 -19.59 20.47
CA ALA A 97 19.65 -20.05 20.20
C ALA A 97 19.98 -20.06 18.69
N ILE A 98 18.99 -20.44 17.83
CA ILE A 98 19.15 -20.35 16.38
C ILE A 98 19.29 -18.90 15.92
N TYR A 99 18.42 -18.00 16.40
CA TYR A 99 18.55 -16.56 16.09
C TYR A 99 19.92 -16.00 16.50
N ASP A 100 20.38 -16.33 17.70
CA ASP A 100 21.68 -15.85 18.23
C ASP A 100 22.88 -16.42 17.45
N SER A 101 22.69 -17.53 16.73
CA SER A 101 23.71 -18.13 15.87
C SER A 101 23.80 -17.53 14.47
N ILE A 102 22.82 -16.70 14.06
CA ILE A 102 22.81 -16.05 12.74
C ILE A 102 23.91 -15.00 12.69
N THR A 103 24.75 -15.11 11.66
CA THR A 103 25.83 -14.17 11.35
C THR A 103 25.68 -13.72 9.89
N ASP A 104 26.40 -12.69 9.48
CA ASP A 104 26.38 -12.16 8.11
C ASP A 104 26.65 -13.21 7.02
N ASP A 105 27.36 -14.30 7.36
CA ASP A 105 27.67 -15.41 6.46
C ASP A 105 26.60 -16.51 6.44
N THR A 106 25.55 -16.39 7.24
CA THR A 106 24.49 -17.40 7.34
C THR A 106 23.61 -17.40 6.08
N ASP A 107 23.42 -18.57 5.48
CA ASP A 107 22.42 -18.76 4.41
C ASP A 107 21.00 -18.84 5.01
N LEU A 108 20.34 -17.71 5.12
CA LEU A 108 18.98 -17.64 5.64
C LEU A 108 17.97 -18.42 4.79
N ALA A 109 18.24 -18.66 3.51
CA ALA A 109 17.31 -19.42 2.65
C ALA A 109 17.23 -20.89 3.07
N ALA A 110 18.31 -21.44 3.62
CA ALA A 110 18.37 -22.79 4.12
C ALA A 110 17.66 -22.98 5.47
N LEU A 111 17.64 -21.95 6.31
CA LEU A 111 17.04 -21.97 7.64
C LEU A 111 15.56 -21.58 7.65
N LEU A 112 15.11 -20.77 6.68
CA LEU A 112 13.82 -20.10 6.69
C LEU A 112 12.63 -21.08 6.73
N ASN A 113 11.83 -21.01 7.78
CA ASN A 113 10.59 -21.76 7.91
C ASN A 113 9.49 -21.14 7.04
N ARG A 114 9.33 -21.68 5.83
CA ARG A 114 8.36 -21.19 4.84
C ARG A 114 6.94 -21.69 5.09
N SER A 115 6.72 -22.54 6.09
CA SER A 115 5.45 -23.18 6.38
C SER A 115 4.68 -22.52 7.51
N THR A 116 5.32 -22.38 8.67
CA THR A 116 4.69 -21.91 9.92
C THR A 116 5.49 -20.81 10.61
N GLY A 117 6.59 -20.33 9.99
CA GLY A 117 7.45 -19.33 10.58
C GLY A 117 6.70 -18.05 10.90
N ASN A 118 6.81 -17.60 12.14
CA ASN A 118 6.26 -16.34 12.60
C ASN A 118 6.97 -15.15 11.98
N PHE A 119 6.23 -14.13 11.73
CA PHE A 119 6.72 -12.78 11.47
C PHE A 119 5.78 -11.79 12.11
N SER A 120 6.32 -10.92 12.94
CA SER A 120 5.57 -9.90 13.63
C SER A 120 6.38 -8.63 13.76
N THR A 121 5.79 -7.48 13.45
CA THR A 121 6.43 -6.18 13.62
C THR A 121 5.38 -5.11 13.80
N ASN A 122 5.74 -4.04 14.48
CA ASN A 122 5.02 -2.78 14.41
C ASN A 122 5.70 -1.87 13.39
N LEU A 123 4.95 -0.93 12.85
CA LEU A 123 5.47 0.01 11.86
C LEU A 123 4.85 1.39 12.00
N THR A 124 5.63 2.39 11.63
CA THR A 124 5.15 3.74 11.36
C THR A 124 5.56 4.13 9.95
N ARG A 125 4.63 4.67 9.18
CA ARG A 125 4.81 5.03 7.78
C ARG A 125 4.46 6.50 7.57
N PHE A 126 5.34 7.23 6.90
CA PHE A 126 5.13 8.58 6.41
C PHE A 126 5.04 8.53 4.89
N SER A 127 4.00 9.08 4.32
CA SER A 127 3.78 9.08 2.88
C SER A 127 3.46 10.48 2.38
N PHE A 128 4.05 10.83 1.23
CA PHE A 128 3.76 12.03 0.48
C PHE A 128 3.36 11.63 -0.93
N ASN A 129 2.28 12.21 -1.42
CA ASN A 129 1.83 12.02 -2.79
C ASN A 129 1.55 13.37 -3.43
N TYR A 130 2.17 13.62 -4.58
CA TYR A 130 1.88 14.79 -5.38
C TYR A 130 1.16 14.38 -6.65
N ARG A 131 -0.01 14.94 -6.87
CA ARG A 131 -0.90 14.61 -7.96
C ARG A 131 -1.12 15.81 -8.87
N LEU A 132 -0.76 15.61 -10.17
CA LEU A 132 -0.97 16.54 -11.25
C LEU A 132 -2.15 16.04 -12.10
N ASN A 133 -3.17 16.87 -12.25
CA ASN A 133 -4.36 16.52 -13.01
C ASN A 133 -4.49 17.43 -14.24
N THR A 134 -4.95 16.86 -15.35
CA THR A 134 -5.41 17.61 -16.52
C THR A 134 -6.86 17.28 -16.74
N PHE A 135 -7.69 18.30 -16.82
CA PHE A 135 -9.14 18.15 -16.99
C PHE A 135 -9.56 18.42 -18.43
N ASN A 136 -10.71 17.89 -18.82
CA ASN A 136 -11.38 18.25 -20.06
C ASN A 136 -12.33 19.44 -19.84
N GLU A 137 -12.98 19.90 -20.90
CA GLU A 137 -13.97 20.98 -20.88
C GLU A 137 -15.15 20.76 -19.92
N ASN A 138 -15.41 19.50 -19.54
CA ASN A 138 -16.47 19.11 -18.61
C ASN A 138 -15.98 18.91 -17.17
N ASN A 139 -14.76 19.36 -16.83
CA ASN A 139 -14.10 19.17 -15.54
C ASN A 139 -13.94 17.70 -15.14
N ILE A 140 -13.75 16.82 -16.11
CA ILE A 140 -13.45 15.40 -15.87
C ILE A 140 -11.93 15.20 -16.03
N PRO A 141 -11.23 14.59 -15.06
CA PRO A 141 -9.82 14.31 -15.17
C PRO A 141 -9.52 13.43 -16.40
N GLN A 142 -8.73 13.93 -17.33
CA GLN A 142 -8.29 13.19 -18.52
C GLN A 142 -6.98 12.48 -18.32
N LYS A 143 -6.03 13.16 -17.70
CA LYS A 143 -4.71 12.62 -17.39
C LYS A 143 -4.35 12.96 -15.96
N ILE A 144 -3.77 11.99 -15.28
CA ILE A 144 -3.35 12.12 -13.90
C ILE A 144 -1.94 11.54 -13.80
N HIS A 145 -1.03 12.33 -13.25
CA HIS A 145 0.29 11.91 -12.86
C HIS A 145 0.36 11.94 -11.34
N SER A 146 0.80 10.88 -10.71
CA SER A 146 0.91 10.76 -9.26
C SER A 146 2.31 10.31 -8.90
N LEU A 147 3.00 11.10 -8.10
CA LEU A 147 4.32 10.81 -7.56
C LEU A 147 4.18 10.52 -6.07
N THR A 148 4.65 9.38 -5.61
CA THR A 148 4.59 8.98 -4.21
C THR A 148 5.99 8.75 -3.66
N ALA A 149 6.25 9.26 -2.46
CA ALA A 149 7.42 8.95 -1.66
C ALA A 149 6.95 8.46 -0.30
N THR A 150 7.48 7.33 0.16
CA THR A 150 7.12 6.75 1.44
C THR A 150 8.37 6.34 2.21
N TYR A 151 8.40 6.67 3.48
CA TYR A 151 9.36 6.14 4.44
C TYR A 151 8.62 5.32 5.48
N GLN A 152 9.07 4.09 5.74
CA GLN A 152 8.50 3.19 6.72
C GLN A 152 9.58 2.74 7.69
N LEU A 153 9.28 2.87 8.98
CA LEU A 153 10.11 2.42 10.10
C LEU A 153 9.44 1.21 10.74
N TYR A 154 10.14 0.09 10.83
CA TYR A 154 9.75 -1.04 11.66
C TYR A 154 10.26 -0.88 13.08
N HIS A 155 9.45 -1.24 14.07
CA HIS A 155 9.82 -1.06 15.48
C HIS A 155 9.10 -2.08 16.39
N ASN A 156 9.58 -2.20 17.63
CA ASN A 156 9.10 -3.16 18.60
C ASN A 156 7.81 -2.73 19.31
N LYS A 157 7.56 -1.43 19.50
CA LYS A 157 6.40 -0.96 20.26
C LYS A 157 5.26 -0.56 19.35
N PHE A 158 4.05 -1.06 19.64
CA PHE A 158 2.84 -0.63 18.94
C PHE A 158 2.62 0.88 19.15
N MET A 159 2.47 1.61 18.05
CA MET A 159 2.37 3.08 18.01
C MET A 159 3.54 3.79 18.75
N GLY A 160 4.68 3.12 18.95
CA GLY A 160 5.81 3.64 19.70
C GLY A 160 5.66 3.65 21.23
N LEU A 161 4.55 3.12 21.75
CA LEU A 161 4.20 3.25 23.17
C LEU A 161 3.99 1.91 23.89
N ILE A 162 3.32 0.94 23.27
CA ILE A 162 2.85 -0.28 23.89
C ILE A 162 3.67 -1.46 23.41
N ASP A 163 4.17 -2.29 24.34
CA ASP A 163 4.85 -3.54 24.01
C ASP A 163 3.80 -4.57 23.55
N PHE A 164 3.67 -4.71 22.24
CA PHE A 164 2.73 -5.62 21.60
C PHE A 164 3.23 -5.98 20.20
N GLY A 165 3.53 -7.25 19.96
CA GLY A 165 3.76 -7.85 18.66
C GLY A 165 4.78 -7.14 17.75
N GLY A 166 5.81 -6.52 18.33
CA GLY A 166 6.85 -5.83 17.58
C GLY A 166 7.98 -6.74 17.12
N TYR A 167 8.99 -6.16 16.50
CA TYR A 167 10.24 -6.85 16.18
C TYR A 167 10.92 -7.35 17.43
N ASN A 168 11.39 -8.59 17.40
CA ASN A 168 12.43 -9.02 18.30
C ASN A 168 13.74 -8.25 17.99
N PRO A 169 14.65 -8.07 18.98
CA PRO A 169 15.94 -7.39 18.72
C PRO A 169 16.70 -7.99 17.53
N GLN A 170 16.71 -9.31 17.39
CA GLN A 170 17.37 -10.05 16.33
C GLN A 170 16.74 -9.80 14.95
N ASP A 171 15.43 -9.54 14.87
CA ASP A 171 14.72 -9.30 13.62
C ASP A 171 15.20 -8.03 12.90
N ILE A 172 15.73 -7.06 13.64
CA ILE A 172 16.18 -5.78 13.09
C ILE A 172 17.31 -6.01 12.07
N ASP A 173 18.28 -6.87 12.41
CA ASP A 173 19.43 -7.15 11.56
C ASP A 173 19.11 -8.16 10.44
N ILE A 174 18.03 -8.91 10.58
CA ILE A 174 17.57 -9.89 9.60
C ILE A 174 16.70 -9.26 8.51
N TYR A 175 15.62 -8.59 8.91
CA TYR A 175 14.64 -8.06 7.96
C TYR A 175 14.92 -6.61 7.56
N GLY A 176 15.76 -5.91 8.31
CA GLY A 176 16.01 -4.49 8.18
C GLY A 176 14.92 -3.64 8.86
N ARG A 177 15.26 -2.39 9.12
CA ARG A 177 14.40 -1.49 9.89
C ARG A 177 13.81 -0.34 9.08
N HIS A 178 14.56 0.16 8.12
CA HIS A 178 14.22 1.36 7.36
C HIS A 178 13.86 0.97 5.93
N LYS A 179 12.64 1.29 5.51
CA LYS A 179 12.19 1.05 4.15
C LYS A 179 11.81 2.35 3.46
N PHE A 180 12.37 2.58 2.29
CA PHE A 180 12.04 3.68 1.40
C PHE A 180 11.30 3.16 0.19
N GLU A 181 10.28 3.89 -0.26
CA GLU A 181 9.49 3.53 -1.42
C GLU A 181 9.26 4.78 -2.28
N LEU A 182 9.47 4.63 -3.59
CA LEU A 182 9.15 5.63 -4.59
C LEU A 182 8.16 5.03 -5.58
N GLY A 183 7.12 5.77 -5.89
CA GLY A 183 6.08 5.36 -6.83
C GLY A 183 5.76 6.46 -7.84
N TYR A 184 5.51 6.04 -9.07
CA TYR A 184 4.93 6.89 -10.10
C TYR A 184 3.73 6.15 -10.70
N GLU A 185 2.63 6.87 -10.86
CA GLU A 185 1.43 6.37 -11.53
C GLU A 185 0.95 7.38 -12.56
N PHE A 186 0.64 6.88 -13.74
CA PHE A 186 -0.02 7.60 -14.80
C PHE A 186 -1.37 6.98 -15.09
N THR A 187 -2.45 7.78 -15.04
CA THR A 187 -3.78 7.36 -15.44
C THR A 187 -4.28 8.26 -16.57
N SER A 188 -4.87 7.65 -17.60
CA SER A 188 -5.48 8.36 -18.73
C SER A 188 -6.87 7.81 -19.02
N HIS A 189 -7.79 8.73 -19.27
CA HIS A 189 -9.15 8.45 -19.73
C HIS A 189 -9.24 8.68 -21.24
N LEU A 190 -9.64 7.64 -21.97
CA LEU A 190 -9.84 7.64 -23.41
C LEU A 190 -11.28 7.23 -23.70
N LYS A 191 -12.17 8.19 -23.88
CA LYS A 191 -13.63 7.94 -24.07
C LYS A 191 -14.20 7.13 -22.87
N LYS A 192 -14.58 5.87 -23.11
CA LYS A 192 -15.12 4.96 -22.09
C LYS A 192 -14.07 4.06 -21.45
N MET A 193 -12.83 4.17 -21.87
CA MET A 193 -11.72 3.35 -21.32
C MET A 193 -10.89 4.17 -20.36
N ARG A 194 -10.40 3.52 -19.32
CA ARG A 194 -9.37 4.04 -18.42
C ARG A 194 -8.16 3.14 -18.46
N PHE A 195 -7.00 3.74 -18.57
CA PHE A 195 -5.72 3.05 -18.52
C PHE A 195 -4.88 3.61 -17.39
N THR A 196 -4.27 2.74 -16.61
CA THR A 196 -3.31 3.12 -15.55
C THR A 196 -2.01 2.36 -15.75
N LEU A 197 -0.90 3.07 -15.70
CA LEU A 197 0.45 2.51 -15.66
C LEU A 197 1.13 2.99 -14.38
N SER A 198 1.67 2.08 -13.60
CA SER A 198 2.40 2.43 -12.38
C SER A 198 3.75 1.73 -12.31
N GLN A 199 4.73 2.43 -11.76
CA GLN A 199 6.04 1.93 -11.39
C GLN A 199 6.29 2.20 -9.92
N GLN A 200 6.67 1.18 -9.18
CA GLN A 200 7.02 1.27 -7.77
C GLN A 200 8.40 0.65 -7.54
N PHE A 201 9.21 1.32 -6.76
CA PHE A 201 10.50 0.84 -6.29
C PHE A 201 10.58 0.97 -4.79
N ASP A 202 11.01 -0.07 -4.09
CA ASP A 202 11.28 -0.02 -2.67
C ASP A 202 12.67 -0.58 -2.33
N TYR A 203 13.27 -0.03 -1.27
CA TYR A 203 14.57 -0.42 -0.76
C TYR A 203 14.55 -0.47 0.77
N THR A 204 15.11 -1.53 1.34
CA THR A 204 15.22 -1.73 2.80
C THR A 204 16.67 -1.64 3.21
N ILE A 205 16.95 -0.85 4.24
CA ILE A 205 18.29 -0.67 4.80
C ILE A 205 18.41 -1.48 6.08
N GLY A 206 19.61 -2.06 6.31
CA GLY A 206 19.95 -2.80 7.52
C GLY A 206 19.41 -4.22 7.54
N SER A 207 19.06 -4.79 6.39
CA SER A 207 18.71 -6.21 6.31
C SER A 207 19.97 -7.07 6.14
N HIS A 208 19.86 -8.34 6.57
CA HIS A 208 20.92 -9.35 6.44
C HIS A 208 21.44 -9.47 5.00
N PRO A 209 22.74 -9.76 4.78
CA PRO A 209 23.32 -9.89 3.42
C PRO A 209 22.62 -10.91 2.51
N SER A 210 22.09 -12.02 3.06
CA SER A 210 21.27 -12.99 2.31
C SER A 210 19.88 -12.46 1.92
N SER A 211 19.43 -11.34 2.50
CA SER A 211 18.13 -10.73 2.14
C SER A 211 18.25 -9.94 0.86
N VAL A 212 17.17 -9.92 0.07
CA VAL A 212 17.08 -9.05 -1.09
C VAL A 212 16.56 -7.68 -0.66
N PRO A 213 17.39 -6.62 -0.68
CA PRO A 213 17.00 -5.33 -0.07
C PRO A 213 16.03 -4.53 -0.94
N TYR A 214 15.90 -4.81 -2.21
CA TYR A 214 15.12 -4.01 -3.16
C TYR A 214 13.96 -4.78 -3.78
N ARG A 215 12.97 -4.05 -4.26
CA ARG A 215 11.89 -4.56 -5.08
C ARG A 215 11.45 -3.51 -6.10
N SER A 216 11.19 -3.97 -7.33
CA SER A 216 10.64 -3.16 -8.41
C SER A 216 9.35 -3.79 -8.93
N VAL A 217 8.31 -3.00 -9.13
CA VAL A 217 7.00 -3.46 -9.61
C VAL A 217 6.48 -2.51 -10.66
N THR A 218 6.22 -3.03 -11.85
CA THR A 218 5.49 -2.32 -12.91
C THR A 218 4.10 -2.94 -13.04
N THR A 219 3.05 -2.11 -13.04
CA THR A 219 1.67 -2.59 -13.21
C THR A 219 0.98 -1.78 -14.29
N GLY A 220 0.37 -2.46 -15.25
CA GLY A 220 -0.55 -1.89 -16.22
C GLY A 220 -1.96 -2.38 -15.94
N ILE A 221 -2.94 -1.47 -15.90
CA ILE A 221 -4.36 -1.79 -15.70
C ILE A 221 -5.16 -1.16 -16.83
N LEU A 222 -6.05 -1.94 -17.43
CA LEU A 222 -7.00 -1.48 -18.42
C LEU A 222 -8.43 -1.72 -17.92
N TYR A 223 -9.21 -0.67 -17.83
CA TYR A 223 -10.66 -0.70 -17.65
C TYR A 223 -11.31 -0.43 -19.01
N PRO A 224 -11.74 -1.47 -19.75
CA PRO A 224 -12.16 -1.33 -21.13
C PRO A 224 -13.55 -0.71 -21.28
N TRP A 225 -14.33 -0.66 -20.19
CA TRP A 225 -15.71 -0.17 -20.16
C TRP A 225 -15.87 0.92 -19.12
N ASP A 226 -16.97 1.63 -19.19
CA ASP A 226 -17.37 2.62 -18.20
C ASP A 226 -17.92 1.93 -16.92
N ASN A 227 -17.13 1.05 -16.36
CA ASN A 227 -17.39 0.34 -15.12
C ASN A 227 -16.08 0.14 -14.32
N ASP A 228 -16.20 -0.41 -13.14
CA ASP A 228 -15.09 -0.56 -12.21
C ASP A 228 -14.31 -1.89 -12.38
N LEU A 229 -14.66 -2.69 -13.38
CA LEU A 229 -13.96 -3.94 -13.69
C LEU A 229 -12.80 -3.69 -14.65
N GLY A 230 -11.61 -4.09 -14.25
CA GLY A 230 -10.39 -3.95 -15.02
C GLY A 230 -9.58 -5.23 -15.14
N PHE A 231 -8.68 -5.25 -16.11
CA PHE A 231 -7.67 -6.28 -16.29
C PHE A 231 -6.30 -5.71 -15.99
N PHE A 232 -5.49 -6.45 -15.27
CA PHE A 232 -4.14 -5.99 -14.97
C PHE A 232 -3.07 -6.98 -15.44
N THR A 233 -1.92 -6.41 -15.78
CA THR A 233 -0.66 -7.12 -15.91
C THR A 233 0.33 -6.51 -14.92
N LYS A 234 1.13 -7.36 -14.28
CA LYS A 234 2.11 -6.93 -13.31
C LYS A 234 3.40 -7.69 -13.51
N PHE A 235 4.48 -6.95 -13.64
CA PHE A 235 5.82 -7.47 -13.62
C PHE A 235 6.51 -7.02 -12.33
N SER A 236 7.12 -7.94 -11.61
CA SER A 236 7.86 -7.63 -10.39
C SER A 236 9.16 -8.41 -10.33
N PHE A 237 10.15 -7.77 -9.74
CA PHE A 237 11.47 -8.33 -9.58
C PHE A 237 12.12 -7.81 -8.29
N GLY A 238 13.07 -8.58 -7.74
CA GLY A 238 13.61 -8.31 -6.42
C GLY A 238 12.85 -9.03 -5.31
N ARG A 239 12.95 -8.50 -4.08
CA ARG A 239 12.38 -9.12 -2.89
C ARG A 239 10.90 -9.43 -3.02
N ASP A 240 10.49 -10.60 -2.54
CA ASP A 240 9.08 -10.86 -2.34
C ASP A 240 8.52 -9.98 -1.22
N ASN A 241 7.28 -9.54 -1.36
CA ASN A 241 6.59 -8.79 -0.31
C ASN A 241 6.03 -9.69 0.81
N TYR A 242 6.15 -11.02 0.66
CA TYR A 242 5.91 -11.97 1.73
C TYR A 242 7.17 -12.11 2.58
N ASN A 243 7.02 -11.95 3.87
CA ASN A 243 8.10 -12.01 4.84
C ASN A 243 8.84 -13.36 4.85
N TYR A 244 8.17 -14.49 4.67
CA TYR A 244 8.80 -15.81 4.58
C TYR A 244 9.51 -16.08 3.23
N ARG A 245 9.53 -15.10 2.33
CA ARG A 245 10.21 -15.16 1.02
C ARG A 245 11.11 -13.94 0.77
N PHE A 246 11.51 -13.25 1.80
CA PHE A 246 12.31 -12.02 1.68
C PHE A 246 13.73 -12.25 1.15
N VAL A 247 14.19 -13.50 1.16
CA VAL A 247 15.46 -13.94 0.56
C VAL A 247 15.33 -14.33 -0.92
N ASP A 248 14.11 -14.47 -1.44
CA ASP A 248 13.86 -14.90 -2.81
C ASP A 248 13.97 -13.73 -3.78
N ASN A 249 14.77 -13.90 -4.83
CA ASN A 249 14.99 -12.90 -5.89
C ASN A 249 14.76 -13.53 -7.27
N PHE A 250 13.55 -13.47 -7.77
CA PHE A 250 13.24 -13.90 -9.13
C PHE A 250 12.14 -13.04 -9.77
N PRO A 251 12.20 -12.88 -11.10
CA PRO A 251 11.18 -12.14 -11.83
C PRO A 251 9.84 -12.88 -11.77
N ARG A 252 8.76 -12.12 -11.62
CA ARG A 252 7.39 -12.64 -11.64
C ARG A 252 6.53 -11.83 -12.58
N PHE A 253 5.79 -12.54 -13.41
CA PHE A 253 4.76 -11.97 -14.25
C PHE A 253 3.39 -12.43 -13.72
N THR A 254 2.45 -11.51 -13.61
CA THR A 254 1.10 -11.79 -13.09
C THR A 254 0.08 -11.12 -14.00
N VAL A 255 -1.00 -11.82 -14.28
CA VAL A 255 -2.19 -11.27 -14.94
C VAL A 255 -3.40 -11.52 -14.05
N GLY A 256 -4.41 -10.67 -14.15
CA GLY A 256 -5.61 -10.85 -13.34
C GLY A 256 -6.65 -9.80 -13.60
N VAL A 257 -7.66 -9.84 -12.75
CA VAL A 257 -8.82 -8.94 -12.77
C VAL A 257 -8.77 -8.07 -11.52
N THR A 258 -9.11 -6.81 -11.66
CA THR A 258 -9.27 -5.85 -10.57
C THR A 258 -10.65 -5.24 -10.59
N TRP A 259 -11.14 -4.87 -9.43
CA TRP A 259 -12.40 -4.17 -9.28
C TRP A 259 -12.22 -3.00 -8.32
N ASP A 260 -12.50 -1.79 -8.81
CA ASP A 260 -12.46 -0.55 -8.03
C ASP A 260 -13.86 -0.23 -7.52
N TRP A 261 -14.12 -0.43 -6.23
CA TRP A 261 -15.39 -0.08 -5.59
C TRP A 261 -15.65 1.42 -5.52
N PHE A 262 -14.59 2.22 -5.57
CA PHE A 262 -14.65 3.68 -5.51
C PHE A 262 -13.70 4.24 -6.55
N THR A 263 -14.21 4.45 -7.75
CA THR A 263 -13.45 5.18 -8.75
C THR A 263 -13.24 6.61 -8.26
N PRO A 264 -11.99 7.08 -8.11
CA PRO A 264 -11.70 8.45 -7.70
C PRO A 264 -12.20 9.50 -8.71
N PHE A 265 -12.85 9.07 -9.78
CA PHE A 265 -13.22 9.86 -10.95
C PHE A 265 -14.71 10.11 -11.12
N VAL A 266 -15.57 9.55 -10.29
CA VAL A 266 -16.96 9.97 -10.25
C VAL A 266 -17.04 11.24 -9.39
N ILE A 267 -16.39 12.31 -9.85
CA ILE A 267 -16.79 13.66 -9.47
C ILE A 267 -18.12 13.87 -10.19
N LYS A 268 -19.22 13.76 -9.47
CA LYS A 268 -20.52 14.13 -10.02
C LYS A 268 -20.37 15.52 -10.60
N PRO A 269 -20.71 15.75 -11.88
CA PRO A 269 -20.66 17.09 -12.45
C PRO A 269 -21.42 18.01 -11.48
N LYS A 270 -20.80 19.14 -11.13
CA LYS A 270 -21.43 20.20 -10.37
C LYS A 270 -22.78 20.45 -11.05
N LYS A 271 -23.89 20.11 -10.43
CA LYS A 271 -25.18 20.57 -10.93
C LYS A 271 -25.01 22.09 -10.99
N LEU A 272 -24.98 22.64 -12.18
CA LEU A 272 -25.12 24.07 -12.34
C LEU A 272 -26.32 24.47 -11.48
N GLN A 273 -26.08 25.14 -10.36
CA GLN A 273 -27.13 25.88 -9.67
C GLN A 273 -27.52 26.96 -10.69
N LEU A 274 -28.52 26.63 -11.46
CA LEU A 274 -29.21 27.65 -12.25
C LEU A 274 -29.64 28.67 -11.22
N ASP A 275 -29.10 29.88 -11.33
CA ASP A 275 -29.49 31.02 -10.52
C ASP A 275 -31.03 31.14 -10.66
N PRO A 276 -31.82 31.06 -9.57
CA PRO A 276 -33.26 31.16 -9.64
C PRO A 276 -33.72 32.40 -10.39
N ASN A 277 -32.93 33.47 -10.41
CA ASN A 277 -33.21 34.71 -11.10
C ASN A 277 -33.07 34.62 -12.65
N GLN A 278 -32.40 33.58 -13.18
CA GLN A 278 -32.34 33.35 -14.63
C GLN A 278 -33.55 32.57 -15.19
N LEU A 279 -34.34 31.95 -14.32
CA LEU A 279 -35.57 31.28 -14.71
C LEU A 279 -36.77 32.24 -14.81
N GLU A 280 -36.78 33.35 -14.08
CA GLU A 280 -37.87 34.32 -14.15
C GLU A 280 -37.82 35.15 -15.44
N ASN A 281 -36.64 35.41 -15.99
CA ASN A 281 -36.52 36.21 -17.23
C ASN A 281 -36.88 35.47 -18.52
N LYS A 282 -37.09 34.15 -18.50
CA LYS A 282 -37.54 33.39 -19.68
C LYS A 282 -39.08 33.28 -19.82
N ASN A 283 -39.82 33.68 -18.79
CA ASN A 283 -41.29 33.62 -18.81
C ASN A 283 -41.96 34.98 -19.06
N GLN A 284 -41.17 36.00 -19.38
CA GLN A 284 -41.69 37.35 -19.71
C GLN A 284 -41.39 37.81 -21.15
N GLY A 285 -41.11 36.87 -22.05
CA GLY A 285 -40.90 37.16 -23.49
C GLY A 285 -41.93 36.46 -24.40
#